data_8d32f729b1e55986755d794c6fbd1c3d
#
_entry.id   8d32f729b1e55986755d794c6fbd1c3d
#
_cell.length_a   1.000
_cell.length_b   1.000
_cell.length_c   1.000
_cell.angle_alpha   90.00
_cell.angle_beta   90.00
_cell.angle_gamma   90.00
#
_symmetry.space_group_name_H-M   'P 1'
#
loop_
_entity.id
_entity.type
_entity.pdbx_description
1 polymer ?
#
loop_
_entity_poly.entity_id
_entity_poly.type
_entity_poly.pdbx_seq_one_letter_code
_entity_poly.pdbx_strand_id
1 'polypeptide(L)'
;MEIEKIDFNFSVCKVKDYSLVDVEQGFCFIGRTDEEKSLVCITENVPQNTMERDDGWKAFRLQGVLDFSLIGILAKISSLMAENGIGIFAVSTYNTDYILTKTENYSKAIKVLSDAGYQIV
;
A
#
# COMPACT_ATOMS: atom_id res chain seq x y z
N MET A 1 -17.02 -5.59 -5.97
CA MET A 1 -16.14 -5.00 -4.97
C MET A 1 -15.52 -3.72 -5.52
N GLU A 2 -15.43 -2.71 -4.70
CA GLU A 2 -14.87 -1.42 -5.08
C GLU A 2 -13.41 -1.31 -4.70
N ILE A 3 -12.66 -0.67 -5.58
CA ILE A 3 -11.26 -0.30 -5.38
C ILE A 3 -11.21 1.23 -5.30
N GLU A 4 -10.71 1.76 -4.19
CA GLU A 4 -10.54 3.20 -4.03
C GLU A 4 -9.09 3.59 -4.30
N LYS A 5 -8.90 4.48 -5.26
CA LYS A 5 -7.58 5.06 -5.53
C LYS A 5 -7.21 6.07 -4.45
N ILE A 6 -5.98 6.04 -4.03
CA ILE A 6 -5.44 6.98 -3.04
C ILE A 6 -4.46 7.90 -3.73
N ASP A 7 -4.82 9.18 -3.82
CA ASP A 7 -4.08 10.16 -4.64
C ASP A 7 -2.94 10.81 -3.86
N PHE A 8 -1.96 9.99 -3.48
CA PHE A 8 -0.71 10.43 -2.85
C PHE A 8 0.45 9.60 -3.36
N ASN A 9 1.63 10.16 -3.28
CA ASN A 9 2.87 9.42 -3.50
C ASN A 9 3.34 8.85 -2.16
N PHE A 10 3.78 7.60 -2.18
CA PHE A 10 4.21 6.89 -0.99
C PHE A 10 5.66 6.48 -1.08
N SER A 11 6.27 6.33 0.09
CA SER A 11 7.62 5.81 0.25
C SER A 11 7.61 4.66 1.23
N VAL A 12 8.41 3.66 0.94
CA VAL A 12 8.66 2.51 1.82
C VAL A 12 10.02 2.74 2.46
N CYS A 13 10.04 2.80 3.79
CA CYS A 13 11.22 3.28 4.52
C CYS A 13 11.64 2.34 5.62
N LYS A 14 12.92 2.42 5.97
CA LYS A 14 13.48 1.85 7.17
C LYS A 14 14.03 2.99 8.01
N VAL A 15 13.50 3.15 9.21
CA VAL A 15 13.87 4.27 10.08
C VAL A 15 14.72 3.81 11.24
N LYS A 16 15.54 4.73 11.79
CA LYS A 16 16.35 4.45 12.97
C LYS A 16 15.48 4.21 14.20
N ASP A 17 14.47 5.06 14.36
CA ASP A 17 13.43 4.95 15.38
C ASP A 17 12.23 5.79 14.93
N TYR A 18 11.14 5.75 15.69
CA TYR A 18 9.91 6.46 15.34
C TYR A 18 9.77 7.84 15.99
N SER A 19 10.84 8.37 16.55
CA SER A 19 10.80 9.64 17.30
C SER A 19 10.39 10.85 16.44
N LEU A 20 10.66 10.81 15.14
CA LEU A 20 10.34 11.88 14.20
C LEU A 20 9.12 11.58 13.34
N VAL A 21 8.40 10.49 13.62
CA VAL A 21 7.20 10.12 12.88
C VAL A 21 5.99 10.75 13.52
N ASP A 22 5.19 11.48 12.72
CA ASP A 22 3.88 11.95 13.14
C ASP A 22 2.83 10.92 12.68
N VAL A 23 2.40 10.07 13.60
CA VAL A 23 1.47 8.98 13.29
C VAL A 23 0.06 9.47 12.97
N GLU A 24 -0.24 10.73 13.26
CA GLU A 24 -1.54 11.34 12.95
C GLU A 24 -1.58 12.02 11.59
N GLN A 25 -0.46 12.06 10.89
CA GLN A 25 -0.35 12.78 9.63
C GLN A 25 -0.60 11.86 8.42
N GLY A 26 -1.79 11.96 7.84
CA GLY A 26 -2.16 11.24 6.63
C GLY A 26 -2.10 9.73 6.79
N PHE A 27 -1.67 9.04 5.75
CA PHE A 27 -1.49 7.60 5.77
C PHE A 27 -0.12 7.26 6.36
N CYS A 28 -0.12 6.47 7.44
CA CYS A 28 1.10 6.11 8.13
C CYS A 28 0.97 4.65 8.59
N PHE A 29 1.82 3.79 8.03
CA PHE A 29 1.83 2.37 8.37
C PHE A 29 3.16 2.03 9.00
N ILE A 30 3.12 1.46 10.19
CA ILE A 30 4.31 1.11 10.98
C ILE A 30 4.37 -0.40 11.14
N GLY A 31 5.51 -0.98 10.78
CA GLY A 31 5.80 -2.39 11.02
C GLY A 31 7.09 -2.52 11.79
N ARG A 32 6.99 -2.65 13.13
CA ARG A 32 8.16 -2.87 13.98
C ARG A 32 8.30 -4.35 14.28
N THR A 33 9.48 -4.89 13.98
CA THR A 33 9.83 -6.27 14.29
C THR A 33 11.13 -6.31 15.08
N ASP A 34 11.60 -7.51 15.42
CA ASP A 34 12.91 -7.72 16.03
C ASP A 34 14.07 -7.39 15.07
N GLU A 35 13.79 -7.32 13.76
CA GLU A 35 14.81 -7.11 12.74
C GLU A 35 14.85 -5.68 12.21
N GLU A 36 13.73 -4.95 12.24
CA GLU A 36 13.66 -3.66 11.60
C GLU A 36 12.54 -2.78 12.15
N LYS A 37 12.67 -1.49 11.85
CA LYS A 37 11.63 -0.49 12.08
C LYS A 37 11.19 0.07 10.72
N SER A 38 10.10 -0.49 10.18
CA SER A 38 9.57 -0.16 8.87
C SER A 38 8.53 0.95 8.97
N LEU A 39 8.49 1.79 7.95
CA LEU A 39 7.51 2.88 7.84
C LEU A 39 7.08 3.01 6.38
N VAL A 40 5.76 3.01 6.15
CA VAL A 40 5.21 3.37 4.85
C VAL A 40 4.36 4.61 5.05
N CYS A 41 4.67 5.67 4.35
CA CYS A 41 3.96 6.94 4.52
C CYS A 41 3.98 7.74 3.22
N ILE A 42 3.21 8.83 3.23
CA ILE A 42 3.23 9.80 2.14
C ILE A 42 4.65 10.37 2.03
N THR A 43 5.16 10.46 0.82
CA THR A 43 6.57 10.82 0.55
C THR A 43 7.00 12.11 1.24
N GLU A 44 6.11 13.12 1.27
CA GLU A 44 6.40 14.41 1.91
C GLU A 44 6.62 14.29 3.42
N ASN A 45 6.15 13.20 4.04
CA ASN A 45 6.20 13.00 5.48
C ASN A 45 7.34 12.09 5.93
N VAL A 46 8.23 11.70 5.01
CA VAL A 46 9.37 10.83 5.34
C VAL A 46 10.30 11.56 6.33
N PRO A 47 10.57 10.98 7.51
CA PRO A 47 11.39 11.66 8.51
C PRO A 47 12.86 11.68 8.16
N GLN A 48 13.59 12.66 8.73
CA GLN A 48 15.02 12.85 8.43
C GLN A 48 15.90 11.71 8.93
N ASN A 49 15.47 10.97 9.95
CA ASN A 49 16.22 9.84 10.49
C ASN A 49 15.94 8.52 9.76
N THR A 50 15.48 8.61 8.52
CA THR A 50 15.26 7.45 7.66
C THR A 50 16.63 6.93 7.19
N MET A 51 16.83 5.61 7.37
CA MET A 51 18.09 4.94 7.01
C MET A 51 18.08 4.51 5.56
N GLU A 52 16.95 3.97 5.09
CA GLU A 52 16.74 3.54 3.71
C GLU A 52 15.35 3.94 3.29
N ARG A 53 15.19 4.32 2.03
CA ARG A 53 13.88 4.69 1.49
C ARG A 53 13.78 4.30 0.03
N ASP A 54 12.58 3.88 -0.33
CA ASP A 54 12.23 3.58 -1.70
C ASP A 54 10.99 4.39 -2.05
N ASP A 55 11.18 5.43 -2.85
CA ASP A 55 10.11 6.33 -3.29
C ASP A 55 9.42 5.79 -4.55
N GLY A 56 8.38 6.49 -4.98
CA GLY A 56 7.73 6.20 -6.26
C GLY A 56 6.70 5.08 -6.19
N TRP A 57 5.93 5.05 -5.11
CA TRP A 57 4.81 4.13 -4.93
C TRP A 57 3.49 4.89 -4.97
N LYS A 58 2.46 4.25 -5.48
CA LYS A 58 1.06 4.71 -5.38
C LYS A 58 0.20 3.59 -4.85
N ALA A 59 -0.93 3.96 -4.23
CA ALA A 59 -1.74 3.01 -3.48
C ALA A 59 -3.19 2.99 -3.95
N PHE A 60 -3.83 1.87 -3.72
CA PHE A 60 -5.27 1.73 -3.71
C PHE A 60 -5.67 0.83 -2.54
N ARG A 61 -6.92 0.90 -2.16
CA ARG A 61 -7.44 0.01 -1.10
C ARG A 61 -8.74 -0.64 -1.52
N LEU A 62 -9.03 -1.77 -0.90
CA LEU A 62 -10.32 -2.41 -1.00
C LEU A 62 -11.31 -1.58 -0.18
N GLN A 63 -12.38 -1.10 -0.83
CA GLN A 63 -13.29 -0.15 -0.19
C GLN A 63 -14.22 -0.85 0.78
N GLY A 64 -14.41 -0.22 1.94
CA GLY A 64 -15.26 -0.71 3.00
C GLY A 64 -14.53 -1.58 4.01
N VAL A 65 -15.28 -2.05 5.01
CA VAL A 65 -14.76 -2.96 6.03
C VAL A 65 -14.93 -4.39 5.55
N LEU A 66 -13.82 -5.12 5.46
CA LEU A 66 -13.83 -6.51 5.04
C LEU A 66 -14.03 -7.43 6.24
N ASP A 67 -14.88 -8.44 6.06
CA ASP A 67 -15.03 -9.50 7.03
C ASP A 67 -13.81 -10.42 6.94
N PHE A 68 -13.16 -10.73 8.07
CA PHE A 68 -12.03 -11.65 8.11
C PHE A 68 -12.39 -13.06 7.60
N SER A 69 -13.69 -13.39 7.54
CA SER A 69 -14.13 -14.65 6.96
C SER A 69 -14.07 -14.67 5.42
N LEU A 70 -13.89 -13.50 4.76
CA LEU A 70 -13.72 -13.44 3.32
C LEU A 70 -12.32 -13.95 2.96
N ILE A 71 -12.29 -15.07 2.26
CA ILE A 71 -11.05 -15.76 1.95
C ILE A 71 -10.63 -15.48 0.52
N GLY A 72 -9.32 -15.22 0.33
CA GLY A 72 -8.72 -15.18 -0.99
C GLY A 72 -8.88 -13.88 -1.76
N ILE A 73 -9.42 -12.82 -1.15
CA ILE A 73 -9.56 -11.51 -1.82
C ILE A 73 -8.19 -10.96 -2.20
N LEU A 74 -7.27 -10.89 -1.23
CA LEU A 74 -5.92 -10.40 -1.48
C LEU A 74 -5.17 -11.34 -2.43
N ALA A 75 -5.34 -12.64 -2.28
CA ALA A 75 -4.73 -13.63 -3.16
C ALA A 75 -5.17 -13.43 -4.61
N LYS A 76 -6.46 -13.19 -4.83
CA LYS A 76 -7.00 -12.96 -6.18
C LYS A 76 -6.40 -11.71 -6.81
N ILE A 77 -6.31 -10.61 -6.06
CA ILE A 77 -5.73 -9.37 -6.55
C ILE A 77 -4.24 -9.55 -6.83
N SER A 78 -3.51 -10.18 -5.91
CA SER A 78 -2.07 -10.40 -6.11
C SER A 78 -1.79 -11.30 -7.31
N SER A 79 -2.64 -12.30 -7.56
CA SER A 79 -2.53 -13.14 -8.76
C SER A 79 -2.74 -12.34 -10.04
N LEU A 80 -3.73 -11.46 -10.07
CA LEU A 80 -3.96 -10.57 -11.21
C LEU A 80 -2.74 -9.67 -11.48
N MET A 81 -2.16 -9.13 -10.42
CA MET A 81 -0.96 -8.30 -10.56
C MET A 81 0.22 -9.12 -11.09
N ALA A 82 0.45 -10.30 -10.52
CA ALA A 82 1.54 -11.18 -10.94
C ALA A 82 1.41 -11.59 -12.40
N GLU A 83 0.20 -11.94 -12.84
CA GLU A 83 -0.07 -12.34 -14.23
C GLU A 83 0.22 -11.21 -15.22
N ASN A 84 0.20 -9.97 -14.76
CA ASN A 84 0.47 -8.79 -15.58
C ASN A 84 1.84 -8.18 -15.32
N GLY A 85 2.72 -8.89 -14.60
CA GLY A 85 4.09 -8.46 -14.35
C GLY A 85 4.20 -7.27 -13.41
N ILE A 86 3.22 -7.08 -12.51
CA ILE A 86 3.19 -5.96 -11.58
C ILE A 86 3.54 -6.43 -10.18
N GLY A 87 4.67 -5.93 -9.65
CA GLY A 87 5.03 -6.15 -8.25
C GLY A 87 4.18 -5.31 -7.31
N ILE A 88 3.89 -5.84 -6.13
CA ILE A 88 3.08 -5.16 -5.14
C ILE A 88 3.76 -5.13 -3.77
N PHE A 89 3.37 -4.15 -2.97
CA PHE A 89 3.65 -4.08 -1.54
C PHE A 89 2.30 -3.96 -0.85
N ALA A 90 1.96 -4.93 -0.01
CA ALA A 90 0.64 -4.99 0.62
C ALA A 90 0.73 -4.69 2.11
N VAL A 91 -0.22 -3.91 2.59
CA VAL A 91 -0.39 -3.61 4.01
C VAL A 91 -1.82 -3.94 4.40
N SER A 92 -1.97 -4.89 5.31
CA SER A 92 -3.29 -5.27 5.83
C SER A 92 -3.54 -4.55 7.15
N THR A 93 -4.67 -3.87 7.24
CA THR A 93 -5.12 -3.21 8.46
C THR A 93 -6.33 -3.91 9.04
N TYR A 94 -6.86 -3.41 10.15
CA TYR A 94 -8.06 -3.99 10.75
C TYR A 94 -9.26 -3.98 9.78
N ASN A 95 -9.43 -2.90 9.03
CA ASN A 95 -10.59 -2.76 8.16
C ASN A 95 -10.40 -3.39 6.79
N THR A 96 -9.21 -3.28 6.20
CA THR A 96 -9.02 -3.68 4.81
C THR A 96 -7.55 -3.76 4.44
N ASP A 97 -7.31 -4.12 3.18
CA ASP A 97 -5.98 -4.21 2.60
C ASP A 97 -5.68 -2.97 1.75
N TYR A 98 -4.46 -2.47 1.90
CA TYR A 98 -3.88 -1.43 1.06
C TYR A 98 -2.83 -2.09 0.17
N ILE A 99 -2.84 -1.75 -1.09
CA ILE A 99 -1.91 -2.32 -2.06
C ILE A 99 -1.20 -1.17 -2.75
N LEU A 100 0.13 -1.25 -2.75
CA LEU A 100 0.97 -0.25 -3.38
C LEU A 100 1.66 -0.88 -4.59
N THR A 101 1.72 -0.12 -5.67
CA THR A 101 2.50 -0.48 -6.85
C THR A 101 3.45 0.65 -7.15
N LYS A 102 4.51 0.35 -7.90
CA LYS A 102 5.37 1.41 -8.41
C LYS A 102 4.56 2.35 -9.29
N THR A 103 4.90 3.63 -9.25
CA THR A 103 4.16 4.68 -9.98
C THR A 103 4.02 4.35 -11.46
N GLU A 104 5.07 3.84 -12.10
CA GLU A 104 5.05 3.48 -13.52
C GLU A 104 4.09 2.34 -13.86
N ASN A 105 3.69 1.54 -12.87
CA ASN A 105 2.78 0.42 -13.07
C ASN A 105 1.36 0.71 -12.59
N TYR A 106 1.13 1.85 -11.96
CA TYR A 106 -0.14 2.11 -11.27
C TYR A 106 -1.33 2.15 -12.23
N SER A 107 -1.21 2.90 -13.34
CA SER A 107 -2.30 2.99 -14.32
C SER A 107 -2.63 1.62 -14.90
N LYS A 108 -1.61 0.81 -15.19
CA LYS A 108 -1.80 -0.55 -15.67
C LYS A 108 -2.52 -1.42 -14.63
N ALA A 109 -2.14 -1.30 -13.37
CA ALA A 109 -2.77 -2.05 -12.27
C ALA A 109 -4.27 -1.71 -12.17
N ILE A 110 -4.61 -0.42 -12.20
CA ILE A 110 -6.00 0.03 -12.14
C ILE A 110 -6.80 -0.51 -13.34
N LYS A 111 -6.22 -0.48 -14.55
CA LYS A 111 -6.87 -1.01 -15.74
C LYS A 111 -7.12 -2.52 -15.63
N VAL A 112 -6.13 -3.27 -15.17
CA VAL A 112 -6.26 -4.73 -14.98
C VAL A 112 -7.39 -5.05 -14.01
N LEU A 113 -7.50 -4.30 -12.91
CA LEU A 113 -8.56 -4.50 -11.93
C LEU A 113 -9.93 -4.14 -12.50
N SER A 114 -10.02 -3.04 -13.22
CA SER A 114 -11.26 -2.62 -13.89
C SER A 114 -11.72 -3.68 -14.89
N ASP A 115 -10.81 -4.19 -15.72
CA ASP A 115 -11.11 -5.23 -16.72
C ASP A 115 -11.55 -6.55 -16.07
N ALA A 116 -11.09 -6.81 -14.85
CA ALA A 116 -11.46 -8.00 -14.08
C ALA A 116 -12.81 -7.85 -13.35
N GLY A 117 -13.48 -6.69 -13.48
CA GLY A 117 -14.80 -6.48 -12.92
C GLY A 117 -14.83 -5.69 -11.61
N TYR A 118 -13.70 -5.23 -11.11
CA TYR A 118 -13.69 -4.36 -9.93
C TYR A 118 -14.14 -2.95 -10.32
N GLN A 119 -14.94 -2.33 -9.46
CA GLN A 119 -15.37 -0.96 -9.65
C GLN A 119 -14.33 -0.01 -9.07
N ILE A 120 -13.80 0.87 -9.90
CA ILE A 120 -12.78 1.83 -9.48
C ILE A 120 -13.45 3.14 -9.05
N VAL A 121 -13.15 3.61 -7.86
CA VAL A 121 -13.71 4.87 -7.33
C VAL A 121 -12.63 5.84 -6.85
#